data_33a4438a4e240ce073c9f534084241a3
#
_entry.id   33a4438a4e240ce073c9f534084241a3
#
_cell.length_a   1.000
_cell.length_b   1.000
_cell.length_c   1.000
_cell.angle_alpha   90.00
_cell.angle_beta   90.00
_cell.angle_gamma   90.00
#
_symmetry.space_group_name_H-M   'P 1'
#
loop_
_entity.id
_entity.type
_entity.pdbx_description
1 polymer ?
#
loop_
_entity_poly.entity_id
_entity_poly.type
_entity_poly.pdbx_seq_one_letter_code
_entity_poly.pdbx_strand_id
1 'polypeptide(L)'
;ATADRRPLPEALSGFGWCTWDSLGRDVSEAAIIEKMEELRAKGVPVSWVMIDDGWSRTDREAETLIGLDADPERFPHGLAHTVDLLRERYGVRHVGVWAAFQGYWSGLEPNGQAVARIGAEHLAVTSNGCLIPGPGRRQASMFWATWLSLLREMGIDCVKIDSQSSMSTMTRGVESYGEATIERHAALDRLVETEMGGAIINCMGMAPESYWHRPVSAVTRTSDDFLPHDPASLAEHLLQNAYCSLLMGELYRCDWDMFWSEHPHARTHALMRALSGGPVYCSDAAGRSDPSVLEPLTLPDGRVPHPDHAAVPVADALLADPTSADRAWCVATRSGGWHLLAFVGLNPDRAQDIRLRDA
;
A
#
# COMPACT_ATOMS: atom_id res chain seq x y z
N ALA A 1 11.44 3.47 -16.49
CA ALA A 1 11.58 4.85 -16.02
C ALA A 1 12.21 4.82 -14.61
N THR A 2 12.94 5.88 -14.27
CA THR A 2 13.45 6.11 -12.90
C THR A 2 12.40 6.81 -12.04
N ALA A 3 12.56 6.81 -10.71
CA ALA A 3 11.65 7.45 -9.76
C ALA A 3 11.40 8.94 -10.07
N ASP A 4 12.42 9.67 -10.54
CA ASP A 4 12.29 11.08 -10.93
C ASP A 4 11.27 11.34 -12.04
N ARG A 5 11.02 10.34 -12.86
CA ARG A 5 10.05 10.39 -13.96
C ARG A 5 8.70 9.80 -13.61
N ARG A 6 8.53 9.41 -12.34
CA ARG A 6 7.31 8.82 -11.80
C ARG A 6 6.86 9.66 -10.60
N PRO A 7 6.15 10.78 -10.84
CA PRO A 7 5.64 11.59 -9.75
C PRO A 7 4.70 10.78 -8.86
N LEU A 8 4.68 11.10 -7.57
CA LEU A 8 3.69 10.52 -6.67
C LEU A 8 2.29 10.90 -7.17
N PRO A 9 1.38 9.94 -7.39
CA PRO A 9 0.02 10.23 -7.81
C PRO A 9 -0.69 11.16 -6.82
N GLU A 10 -1.47 12.12 -7.33
CA GLU A 10 -2.20 13.09 -6.49
C GLU A 10 -3.08 12.39 -5.47
N ALA A 11 -3.74 11.29 -5.86
CA ALA A 11 -4.60 10.50 -4.99
C ALA A 11 -3.88 9.93 -3.76
N LEU A 12 -2.56 9.87 -3.74
CA LEU A 12 -1.74 9.33 -2.65
C LEU A 12 -0.80 10.39 -2.03
N SER A 13 -0.90 11.66 -2.43
CA SER A 13 0.07 12.70 -2.05
C SER A 13 -0.22 13.41 -0.73
N GLY A 14 -1.45 13.36 -0.23
CA GLY A 14 -1.82 13.90 1.07
C GLY A 14 -1.70 12.87 2.20
N PHE A 15 -2.06 13.25 3.42
CA PHE A 15 -2.13 12.31 4.53
C PHE A 15 -3.30 11.34 4.39
N GLY A 16 -3.05 10.04 4.56
CA GLY A 16 -4.02 8.98 4.39
C GLY A 16 -4.36 8.21 5.67
N TRP A 17 -5.48 7.51 5.61
CA TRP A 17 -5.84 6.48 6.58
C TRP A 17 -6.19 5.18 5.85
N CYS A 18 -5.65 4.06 6.35
CA CYS A 18 -5.91 2.71 5.84
C CYS A 18 -6.67 1.89 6.89
N THR A 19 -7.60 1.07 6.46
CA THR A 19 -8.46 0.31 7.38
C THR A 19 -7.80 -0.96 7.92
N TRP A 20 -6.65 -1.40 7.39
CA TRP A 20 -6.12 -2.74 7.66
C TRP A 20 -5.84 -3.03 9.12
N ASP A 21 -4.85 -2.36 9.74
CA ASP A 21 -4.47 -2.67 11.14
C ASP A 21 -5.53 -2.28 12.17
N SER A 22 -6.53 -1.48 11.76
CA SER A 22 -7.61 -1.05 12.64
C SER A 22 -8.81 -1.98 12.61
N LEU A 23 -9.15 -2.53 11.45
CA LEU A 23 -10.41 -3.26 11.23
C LEU A 23 -10.18 -4.66 10.64
N GLY A 24 -9.03 -4.89 10.00
CA GLY A 24 -8.75 -6.11 9.26
C GLY A 24 -9.87 -6.41 8.26
N ARG A 25 -10.20 -7.67 8.10
CA ARG A 25 -11.27 -8.14 7.23
C ARG A 25 -12.69 -7.81 7.72
N ASP A 26 -12.84 -7.19 8.89
CA ASP A 26 -14.15 -6.78 9.44
C ASP A 26 -14.51 -5.34 9.13
N VAL A 27 -13.83 -4.75 8.15
CA VAL A 27 -14.12 -3.41 7.63
C VAL A 27 -15.57 -3.28 7.18
N SER A 28 -16.21 -2.17 7.57
CA SER A 28 -17.59 -1.86 7.22
C SER A 28 -17.79 -0.36 7.07
N GLU A 29 -18.86 0.06 6.36
CA GLU A 29 -19.24 1.47 6.27
C GLU A 29 -19.36 2.12 7.65
N ALA A 30 -20.04 1.47 8.58
CA ALA A 30 -20.24 2.00 9.93
C ALA A 30 -18.92 2.26 10.67
N ALA A 31 -17.98 1.30 10.61
CA ALA A 31 -16.68 1.42 11.26
C ALA A 31 -15.81 2.51 10.61
N ILE A 32 -15.85 2.64 9.28
CA ILE A 32 -15.17 3.72 8.56
C ILE A 32 -15.72 5.08 9.01
N ILE A 33 -17.03 5.23 9.08
CA ILE A 33 -17.68 6.49 9.47
C ILE A 33 -17.35 6.84 10.93
N GLU A 34 -17.36 5.87 11.84
CA GLU A 34 -16.95 6.07 13.24
C GLU A 34 -15.52 6.64 13.33
N LYS A 35 -14.60 6.08 12.58
CA LYS A 35 -13.22 6.56 12.54
C LYS A 35 -13.11 7.97 11.94
N MET A 36 -13.82 8.25 10.87
CA MET A 36 -13.81 9.57 10.25
C MET A 36 -14.40 10.67 11.15
N GLU A 37 -15.40 10.35 11.98
CA GLU A 37 -15.91 11.26 13.01
C GLU A 37 -14.84 11.61 14.04
N GLU A 38 -14.08 10.61 14.51
CA GLU A 38 -12.97 10.84 15.42
C GLU A 38 -11.90 11.76 14.81
N LEU A 39 -11.41 11.43 13.61
CA LEU A 39 -10.34 12.19 12.96
C LEU A 39 -10.77 13.65 12.72
N ARG A 40 -12.03 13.87 12.31
CA ARG A 40 -12.61 15.20 12.18
C ARG A 40 -12.68 15.94 13.54
N ALA A 41 -13.15 15.26 14.58
CA ALA A 41 -13.24 15.84 15.93
C ALA A 41 -11.87 16.22 16.52
N LYS A 42 -10.83 15.43 16.17
CA LYS A 42 -9.44 15.67 16.57
C LYS A 42 -8.69 16.65 15.65
N GLY A 43 -9.32 17.14 14.56
CA GLY A 43 -8.70 18.08 13.63
C GLY A 43 -7.61 17.46 12.75
N VAL A 44 -7.55 16.14 12.61
CA VAL A 44 -6.57 15.46 11.74
C VAL A 44 -7.06 15.49 10.29
N PRO A 45 -6.35 16.16 9.37
CA PRO A 45 -6.77 16.25 7.98
C PRO A 45 -6.45 14.96 7.24
N VAL A 46 -7.48 14.21 6.82
CA VAL A 46 -7.31 13.02 5.97
C VAL A 46 -7.67 13.37 4.53
N SER A 47 -6.69 13.24 3.63
CA SER A 47 -6.86 13.52 2.21
C SER A 47 -7.36 12.31 1.43
N TRP A 48 -6.97 11.11 1.84
CA TRP A 48 -7.38 9.87 1.18
C TRP A 48 -7.60 8.74 2.18
N VAL A 49 -8.48 7.82 1.81
CA VAL A 49 -8.81 6.62 2.59
C VAL A 49 -8.55 5.39 1.73
N MET A 50 -7.82 4.41 2.26
CA MET A 50 -7.68 3.07 1.67
C MET A 50 -8.57 2.09 2.42
N ILE A 51 -9.59 1.59 1.75
CA ILE A 51 -10.45 0.53 2.26
C ILE A 51 -9.77 -0.79 1.90
N ASP A 52 -9.10 -1.39 2.87
CA ASP A 52 -8.24 -2.57 2.68
C ASP A 52 -9.05 -3.88 2.62
N ASP A 53 -8.39 -5.03 2.64
CA ASP A 53 -9.02 -6.36 2.51
C ASP A 53 -10.21 -6.52 3.44
N GLY A 54 -11.26 -7.15 2.94
CA GLY A 54 -12.52 -7.38 3.65
C GLY A 54 -13.71 -6.57 3.12
N TRP A 55 -13.50 -5.61 2.22
CA TRP A 55 -14.60 -4.83 1.64
C TRP A 55 -15.40 -5.57 0.58
N SER A 56 -14.73 -6.42 -0.22
CA SER A 56 -15.33 -7.13 -1.35
C SER A 56 -16.06 -8.41 -0.93
N ARG A 57 -16.91 -8.89 -1.81
CA ARG A 57 -17.64 -10.17 -1.61
C ARG A 57 -16.69 -11.35 -1.83
N THR A 58 -16.35 -12.01 -0.74
CA THR A 58 -15.42 -13.15 -0.73
C THR A 58 -16.00 -14.33 0.04
N ASP A 59 -15.60 -15.53 -0.34
CA ASP A 59 -15.69 -16.69 0.54
C ASP A 59 -14.46 -16.67 1.45
N ARG A 60 -14.68 -16.45 2.75
CA ARG A 60 -13.59 -16.33 3.74
C ARG A 60 -12.94 -17.65 4.09
N GLU A 61 -13.65 -18.78 3.91
CA GLU A 61 -13.14 -20.12 4.17
C GLU A 61 -12.31 -20.63 2.98
N ALA A 62 -12.87 -20.49 1.77
CA ALA A 62 -12.17 -20.85 0.54
C ALA A 62 -11.13 -19.82 0.09
N GLU A 63 -11.15 -18.63 0.68
CA GLU A 63 -10.33 -17.48 0.28
C GLU A 63 -10.46 -17.11 -1.21
N THR A 64 -11.69 -17.15 -1.73
CA THR A 64 -12.00 -16.87 -3.14
C THR A 64 -12.86 -15.62 -3.31
N LEU A 65 -12.69 -14.89 -4.42
CA LEU A 65 -13.48 -13.72 -4.78
C LEU A 65 -14.83 -14.15 -5.40
N ILE A 66 -15.93 -13.83 -4.74
CA ILE A 66 -17.29 -14.12 -5.22
C ILE A 66 -17.78 -13.03 -6.18
N GLY A 67 -17.60 -11.76 -5.83
CA GLY A 67 -18.09 -10.61 -6.59
C GLY A 67 -17.07 -9.48 -6.69
N LEU A 68 -17.20 -8.64 -7.72
CA LEU A 68 -16.34 -7.46 -7.93
C LEU A 68 -16.87 -6.21 -7.20
N ASP A 69 -17.93 -6.36 -6.44
CA ASP A 69 -18.64 -5.33 -5.67
C ASP A 69 -18.41 -5.51 -4.16
N ALA A 70 -18.89 -4.55 -3.39
CA ALA A 70 -18.78 -4.59 -1.93
C ALA A 70 -19.67 -5.69 -1.32
N ASP A 71 -19.24 -6.20 -0.17
CA ASP A 71 -20.04 -7.10 0.65
C ASP A 71 -21.29 -6.37 1.17
N PRO A 72 -22.51 -6.86 0.84
CA PRO A 72 -23.75 -6.16 1.16
C PRO A 72 -24.09 -6.14 2.67
N GLU A 73 -23.52 -7.03 3.46
CA GLU A 73 -23.71 -7.02 4.91
C GLU A 73 -22.89 -5.91 5.57
N ARG A 74 -21.70 -5.66 5.06
CA ARG A 74 -20.76 -4.64 5.58
C ARG A 74 -20.95 -3.27 4.94
N PHE A 75 -21.40 -3.24 3.70
CA PHE A 75 -21.71 -2.03 2.92
C PHE A 75 -23.14 -2.08 2.39
N PRO A 76 -24.16 -1.95 3.26
CA PRO A 76 -25.57 -2.20 2.89
C PRO A 76 -26.12 -1.23 1.83
N HIS A 77 -25.48 -0.07 1.67
CA HIS A 77 -25.86 0.92 0.65
C HIS A 77 -24.93 0.88 -0.58
N GLY A 78 -23.98 -0.07 -0.60
CA GLY A 78 -22.95 -0.21 -1.62
C GLY A 78 -21.77 0.73 -1.41
N LEU A 79 -20.65 0.43 -2.09
CA LEU A 79 -19.38 1.15 -1.91
C LEU A 79 -19.48 2.61 -2.38
N ALA A 80 -20.23 2.91 -3.45
CA ALA A 80 -20.42 4.26 -3.95
C ALA A 80 -21.00 5.20 -2.88
N HIS A 81 -21.97 4.72 -2.09
CA HIS A 81 -22.54 5.49 -0.99
C HIS A 81 -21.49 5.83 0.07
N THR A 82 -20.64 4.86 0.44
CA THR A 82 -19.54 5.10 1.39
C THR A 82 -18.56 6.13 0.84
N VAL A 83 -18.22 6.07 -0.45
CA VAL A 83 -17.36 7.05 -1.12
C VAL A 83 -17.97 8.46 -1.08
N ASP A 84 -19.24 8.58 -1.38
CA ASP A 84 -19.96 9.88 -1.33
C ASP A 84 -19.97 10.44 0.10
N LEU A 85 -20.26 9.61 1.11
CA LEU A 85 -20.17 10.04 2.52
C LEU A 85 -18.77 10.55 2.91
N LEU A 86 -17.73 9.84 2.51
CA LEU A 86 -16.34 10.24 2.77
C LEU A 86 -16.02 11.59 2.16
N ARG A 87 -16.47 11.85 0.94
CA ARG A 87 -16.24 13.11 0.22
C ARG A 87 -17.09 14.26 0.78
N GLU A 88 -18.39 14.08 0.86
CA GLU A 88 -19.33 15.15 1.18
C GLU A 88 -19.29 15.55 2.66
N ARG A 89 -19.17 14.56 3.56
CA ARG A 89 -19.25 14.81 5.00
C ARG A 89 -17.89 15.05 5.65
N TYR A 90 -16.83 14.42 5.15
CA TYR A 90 -15.51 14.44 5.78
C TYR A 90 -14.44 15.13 4.95
N GLY A 91 -14.73 15.52 3.72
CA GLY A 91 -13.81 16.25 2.85
C GLY A 91 -12.64 15.38 2.34
N VAL A 92 -12.78 14.04 2.40
CA VAL A 92 -11.83 13.10 1.80
C VAL A 92 -11.82 13.33 0.30
N ARG A 93 -10.65 13.57 -0.27
CA ARG A 93 -10.53 13.87 -1.70
C ARG A 93 -10.48 12.61 -2.54
N HIS A 94 -9.82 11.57 -2.04
CA HIS A 94 -9.60 10.34 -2.78
C HIS A 94 -9.90 9.11 -1.93
N VAL A 95 -10.49 8.11 -2.56
CA VAL A 95 -10.79 6.83 -1.93
C VAL A 95 -10.19 5.71 -2.75
N GLY A 96 -9.47 4.82 -2.10
CA GLY A 96 -8.88 3.63 -2.69
C GLY A 96 -9.44 2.35 -2.10
N VAL A 97 -9.26 1.26 -2.82
CA VAL A 97 -9.56 -0.08 -2.34
C VAL A 97 -8.41 -1.05 -2.55
N TRP A 98 -8.34 -2.06 -1.70
CA TRP A 98 -7.44 -3.18 -1.84
C TRP A 98 -8.01 -4.24 -2.80
N ALA A 99 -7.15 -4.90 -3.54
CA ALA A 99 -7.46 -6.10 -4.32
C ALA A 99 -6.22 -7.00 -4.43
N ALA A 100 -6.44 -8.31 -4.59
CA ALA A 100 -5.35 -9.23 -4.88
C ALA A 100 -5.15 -9.42 -6.38
N PHE A 101 -3.90 -9.62 -6.79
CA PHE A 101 -3.46 -9.65 -8.19
C PHE A 101 -4.12 -10.74 -9.02
N GLN A 102 -4.53 -11.84 -8.40
CA GLN A 102 -5.21 -12.96 -9.04
C GLN A 102 -6.72 -13.04 -8.71
N GLY A 103 -7.29 -11.97 -8.16
CA GLY A 103 -8.67 -11.90 -7.71
C GLY A 103 -8.79 -11.89 -6.19
N TYR A 104 -8.38 -12.95 -5.53
CA TYR A 104 -8.24 -13.03 -4.08
C TYR A 104 -7.12 -14.02 -3.72
N TRP A 105 -6.90 -14.33 -2.45
CA TRP A 105 -5.80 -15.17 -1.97
C TRP A 105 -5.75 -16.54 -2.65
N SER A 106 -6.91 -17.16 -2.93
CA SER A 106 -7.07 -18.43 -3.69
C SER A 106 -7.77 -18.24 -5.05
N GLY A 107 -7.76 -17.02 -5.61
CA GLY A 107 -8.35 -16.72 -6.91
C GLY A 107 -9.84 -16.38 -6.83
N LEU A 108 -10.62 -16.82 -7.83
CA LEU A 108 -12.05 -16.53 -7.97
C LEU A 108 -12.91 -17.74 -7.60
N GLU A 109 -14.08 -17.48 -7.02
CA GLU A 109 -15.12 -18.50 -6.80
C GLU A 109 -15.73 -18.96 -8.15
N PRO A 110 -15.62 -20.25 -8.54
CA PRO A 110 -16.02 -20.70 -9.87
C PRO A 110 -17.47 -20.39 -10.27
N ASN A 111 -18.37 -20.38 -9.29
CA ASN A 111 -19.79 -20.07 -9.50
C ASN A 111 -20.13 -18.63 -9.05
N GLY A 112 -19.12 -17.81 -8.79
CA GLY A 112 -19.29 -16.44 -8.31
C GLY A 112 -19.74 -15.45 -9.39
N GLN A 113 -20.30 -14.33 -8.95
CA GLN A 113 -20.70 -13.24 -9.84
C GLN A 113 -19.51 -12.62 -10.58
N ALA A 114 -18.32 -12.63 -9.97
CA ALA A 114 -17.09 -12.16 -10.61
C ALA A 114 -16.81 -12.94 -11.90
N VAL A 115 -16.91 -14.28 -11.87
CA VAL A 115 -16.72 -15.14 -13.05
C VAL A 115 -17.78 -14.87 -14.12
N ALA A 116 -19.04 -14.73 -13.73
CA ALA A 116 -20.12 -14.42 -14.68
C ALA A 116 -19.92 -13.05 -15.38
N ARG A 117 -19.31 -12.10 -14.69
CA ARG A 117 -19.09 -10.74 -15.20
C ARG A 117 -17.84 -10.61 -16.06
N ILE A 118 -16.77 -11.34 -15.72
CA ILE A 118 -15.51 -11.36 -16.47
C ILE A 118 -15.64 -12.21 -17.75
N GLY A 119 -16.35 -13.31 -17.68
CA GLY A 119 -16.44 -14.35 -18.69
C GLY A 119 -15.46 -15.50 -18.41
N ALA A 120 -15.99 -16.73 -18.31
CA ALA A 120 -15.19 -17.92 -17.99
C ALA A 120 -14.08 -18.20 -19.02
N GLU A 121 -14.26 -17.75 -20.27
CA GLU A 121 -13.27 -17.85 -21.37
C GLU A 121 -12.02 -16.99 -21.14
N HIS A 122 -12.07 -16.06 -20.19
CA HIS A 122 -10.92 -15.21 -19.81
C HIS A 122 -10.18 -15.72 -18.58
N LEU A 123 -10.60 -16.87 -18.04
CA LEU A 123 -10.07 -17.45 -16.81
C LEU A 123 -9.43 -18.81 -17.08
N ALA A 124 -8.57 -19.25 -16.16
CA ALA A 124 -7.89 -20.55 -16.23
C ALA A 124 -7.78 -21.17 -14.83
N VAL A 125 -7.83 -22.49 -14.78
CA VAL A 125 -7.63 -23.25 -13.55
C VAL A 125 -6.15 -23.63 -13.45
N THR A 126 -5.54 -23.30 -12.31
CA THR A 126 -4.14 -23.61 -12.01
C THR A 126 -3.96 -25.09 -11.62
N SER A 127 -2.72 -25.56 -11.57
CA SER A 127 -2.43 -26.91 -11.07
C SER A 127 -2.85 -27.15 -9.61
N ASN A 128 -3.04 -26.07 -8.85
CA ASN A 128 -3.51 -26.12 -7.46
C ASN A 128 -5.05 -26.04 -7.35
N GLY A 129 -5.76 -26.00 -8.48
CA GLY A 129 -7.21 -25.89 -8.52
C GLY A 129 -7.79 -24.49 -8.36
N CYS A 130 -6.94 -23.44 -8.26
CA CYS A 130 -7.40 -22.07 -8.18
C CYS A 130 -7.87 -21.54 -9.55
N LEU A 131 -8.97 -20.83 -9.58
CA LEU A 131 -9.43 -20.12 -10.77
C LEU A 131 -8.88 -18.69 -10.78
N ILE A 132 -8.10 -18.34 -11.80
CA ILE A 132 -7.42 -17.04 -11.90
C ILE A 132 -7.61 -16.44 -13.29
N PRO A 133 -7.28 -15.15 -13.53
CA PRO A 133 -7.20 -14.61 -14.89
C PRO A 133 -6.37 -15.53 -15.78
N GLY A 134 -6.83 -15.77 -17.01
CA GLY A 134 -6.19 -16.68 -17.96
C GLY A 134 -4.81 -16.20 -18.42
N PRO A 135 -4.07 -17.03 -19.19
CA PRO A 135 -2.73 -16.72 -19.63
C PRO A 135 -2.69 -15.54 -20.63
N GLY A 136 -1.59 -14.81 -20.57
CA GLY A 136 -1.28 -13.72 -21.49
C GLY A 136 -2.01 -12.42 -21.21
N ARG A 137 -1.51 -11.35 -21.84
CA ARG A 137 -1.95 -9.95 -21.62
C ARG A 137 -3.44 -9.73 -21.85
N ARG A 138 -4.00 -10.36 -22.88
CA ARG A 138 -5.42 -10.16 -23.22
C ARG A 138 -6.35 -10.60 -22.09
N GLN A 139 -6.13 -11.76 -21.52
CA GLN A 139 -6.99 -12.31 -20.47
C GLN A 139 -6.83 -11.51 -19.17
N ALA A 140 -5.60 -11.17 -18.79
CA ALA A 140 -5.33 -10.28 -17.67
C ALA A 140 -5.96 -8.89 -17.88
N SER A 141 -5.92 -8.35 -19.11
CA SER A 141 -6.56 -7.07 -19.42
C SER A 141 -8.09 -7.13 -19.30
N MET A 142 -8.73 -8.20 -19.73
CA MET A 142 -10.19 -8.35 -19.58
C MET A 142 -10.59 -8.38 -18.11
N PHE A 143 -9.87 -9.11 -17.28
CA PHE A 143 -10.10 -9.14 -15.85
C PHE A 143 -9.98 -7.74 -15.22
N TRP A 144 -8.84 -7.08 -15.39
CA TRP A 144 -8.59 -5.78 -14.77
C TRP A 144 -9.46 -4.67 -15.36
N ALA A 145 -9.72 -4.65 -16.66
CA ALA A 145 -10.61 -3.66 -17.27
C ALA A 145 -12.01 -3.75 -16.69
N THR A 146 -12.53 -4.97 -16.52
CA THR A 146 -13.85 -5.20 -15.92
C THR A 146 -13.90 -4.68 -14.49
N TRP A 147 -12.90 -4.99 -13.67
CA TRP A 147 -12.92 -4.60 -12.26
C TRP A 147 -12.62 -3.11 -12.07
N LEU A 148 -11.57 -2.58 -12.68
CA LEU A 148 -11.20 -1.16 -12.54
C LEU A 148 -12.28 -0.21 -13.06
N SER A 149 -12.97 -0.57 -14.16
CA SER A 149 -14.09 0.23 -14.66
C SER A 149 -15.24 0.30 -13.64
N LEU A 150 -15.57 -0.83 -13.00
CA LEU A 150 -16.56 -0.85 -11.92
C LEU A 150 -16.14 -0.03 -10.71
N LEU A 151 -14.89 -0.15 -10.28
CA LEU A 151 -14.36 0.63 -9.17
C LEU A 151 -14.44 2.13 -9.46
N ARG A 152 -14.10 2.53 -10.68
CA ARG A 152 -14.23 3.93 -11.11
C ARG A 152 -15.68 4.41 -11.12
N GLU A 153 -16.62 3.58 -11.59
CA GLU A 153 -18.06 3.89 -11.54
C GLU A 153 -18.57 4.07 -10.10
N MET A 154 -17.98 3.38 -9.13
CA MET A 154 -18.24 3.55 -7.71
C MET A 154 -17.48 4.74 -7.07
N GLY A 155 -16.71 5.50 -7.86
CA GLY A 155 -15.96 6.67 -7.40
C GLY A 155 -14.61 6.36 -6.77
N ILE A 156 -14.04 5.18 -6.98
CA ILE A 156 -12.69 4.83 -6.51
C ILE A 156 -11.63 5.48 -7.38
N ASP A 157 -10.64 6.10 -6.73
CA ASP A 157 -9.58 6.89 -7.37
C ASP A 157 -8.24 6.15 -7.43
N CYS A 158 -8.01 5.19 -6.55
CA CYS A 158 -6.75 4.44 -6.48
C CYS A 158 -6.96 3.01 -5.99
N VAL A 159 -5.95 2.17 -6.20
CA VAL A 159 -5.98 0.77 -5.74
C VAL A 159 -4.69 0.39 -5.03
N LYS A 160 -4.79 -0.50 -4.04
CA LYS A 160 -3.67 -1.25 -3.46
C LYS A 160 -3.77 -2.68 -3.98
N ILE A 161 -2.84 -3.07 -4.84
CA ILE A 161 -2.84 -4.40 -5.45
C ILE A 161 -1.80 -5.26 -4.78
N ASP A 162 -2.29 -6.26 -4.08
CA ASP A 162 -1.53 -7.18 -3.26
C ASP A 162 -1.31 -8.55 -3.91
N SER A 163 -0.59 -9.44 -3.23
CA SER A 163 -0.33 -10.81 -3.68
C SER A 163 0.47 -10.91 -5.00
N GLN A 164 1.22 -9.87 -5.37
CA GLN A 164 1.97 -9.86 -6.63
C GLN A 164 3.09 -10.91 -6.65
N SER A 165 3.78 -11.14 -5.54
CA SER A 165 4.83 -12.17 -5.42
C SER A 165 4.29 -13.59 -5.42
N SER A 166 3.00 -13.80 -5.14
CA SER A 166 2.35 -15.12 -5.19
C SER A 166 2.21 -15.68 -6.60
N MET A 167 2.48 -14.88 -7.62
CA MET A 167 2.33 -15.28 -9.03
C MET A 167 3.13 -16.54 -9.38
N SER A 168 4.30 -16.75 -8.78
CA SER A 168 5.12 -17.95 -9.00
C SER A 168 4.40 -19.25 -8.65
N THR A 169 3.48 -19.21 -7.68
CA THR A 169 2.65 -20.36 -7.29
C THR A 169 1.29 -20.35 -7.98
N MET A 170 0.69 -19.19 -8.15
CA MET A 170 -0.66 -19.01 -8.69
C MET A 170 -0.76 -19.21 -10.20
N THR A 171 0.32 -19.06 -10.97
CA THR A 171 0.30 -19.31 -12.42
C THR A 171 0.78 -20.71 -12.81
N ARG A 172 1.10 -21.56 -11.82
CA ARG A 172 1.63 -22.90 -12.04
C ARG A 172 0.63 -23.78 -12.82
N GLY A 173 1.11 -24.33 -13.93
CA GLY A 173 0.29 -25.14 -14.84
C GLY A 173 -0.55 -24.33 -15.84
N VAL A 174 -0.51 -22.99 -15.80
CA VAL A 174 -1.22 -22.10 -16.73
C VAL A 174 -0.25 -21.50 -17.75
N GLU A 175 0.83 -20.89 -17.27
CA GLU A 175 1.85 -20.26 -18.11
C GLU A 175 3.20 -20.23 -17.38
N SER A 176 4.29 -19.91 -18.08
CA SER A 176 5.59 -19.77 -17.44
C SER A 176 5.59 -18.52 -16.54
N TYR A 177 6.32 -18.57 -15.42
CA TYR A 177 6.37 -17.47 -14.46
C TYR A 177 6.87 -16.16 -15.08
N GLY A 178 7.90 -16.24 -15.92
CA GLY A 178 8.44 -15.06 -16.59
C GLY A 178 7.43 -14.40 -17.54
N GLU A 179 6.72 -15.18 -18.36
CA GLU A 179 5.67 -14.69 -19.25
C GLU A 179 4.50 -14.10 -18.46
N ALA A 180 4.04 -14.84 -17.43
CA ALA A 180 2.99 -14.38 -16.54
C ALA A 180 3.30 -12.99 -15.95
N THR A 181 4.51 -12.80 -15.46
CA THR A 181 4.94 -11.54 -14.86
C THR A 181 4.93 -10.40 -15.87
N ILE A 182 5.52 -10.60 -17.04
CA ILE A 182 5.58 -9.58 -18.10
C ILE A 182 4.17 -9.18 -18.53
N GLU A 183 3.34 -10.15 -18.87
CA GLU A 183 2.06 -9.90 -19.52
C GLU A 183 1.00 -9.37 -18.52
N ARG A 184 0.95 -9.92 -17.32
CA ARG A 184 -0.05 -9.53 -16.30
C ARG A 184 0.26 -8.17 -15.69
N HIS A 185 1.53 -7.88 -15.37
CA HIS A 185 1.91 -6.54 -14.90
C HIS A 185 1.71 -5.47 -15.96
N ALA A 186 2.06 -5.75 -17.23
CA ALA A 186 1.82 -4.79 -18.30
C ALA A 186 0.31 -4.52 -18.50
N ALA A 187 -0.55 -5.52 -18.32
CA ALA A 187 -1.99 -5.35 -18.39
C ALA A 187 -2.52 -4.45 -17.28
N LEU A 188 -2.19 -4.77 -16.02
CA LEU A 188 -2.61 -4.01 -14.86
C LEU A 188 -2.09 -2.57 -14.91
N ASP A 189 -0.79 -2.41 -15.11
CA ASP A 189 -0.10 -1.12 -15.06
C ASP A 189 -0.69 -0.12 -16.08
N ARG A 190 -0.94 -0.59 -17.32
CA ARG A 190 -1.58 0.22 -18.36
C ARG A 190 -3.03 0.60 -18.02
N LEU A 191 -3.80 -0.33 -17.46
CA LEU A 191 -5.20 -0.07 -17.14
C LEU A 191 -5.34 0.87 -15.95
N VAL A 192 -4.49 0.74 -14.95
CA VAL A 192 -4.46 1.70 -13.83
C VAL A 192 -4.04 3.10 -14.33
N GLU A 193 -3.12 3.19 -15.30
CA GLU A 193 -2.79 4.47 -15.92
C GLU A 193 -4.03 5.12 -16.56
N THR A 194 -4.78 4.36 -17.35
CA THR A 194 -5.93 4.88 -18.10
C THR A 194 -7.17 5.12 -17.23
N GLU A 195 -7.44 4.26 -16.26
CA GLU A 195 -8.66 4.32 -15.43
C GLU A 195 -8.49 5.17 -14.16
N MET A 196 -7.27 5.22 -13.60
CA MET A 196 -7.00 5.81 -12.28
C MET A 196 -5.78 6.76 -12.27
N GLY A 197 -5.32 7.23 -13.44
CA GLY A 197 -4.19 8.15 -13.52
C GLY A 197 -2.88 7.61 -12.95
N GLY A 198 -2.70 6.30 -12.92
CA GLY A 198 -1.53 5.63 -12.36
C GLY A 198 -1.52 5.50 -10.84
N ALA A 199 -2.64 5.79 -10.17
CA ALA A 199 -2.74 5.74 -8.71
C ALA A 199 -2.89 4.30 -8.20
N ILE A 200 -1.76 3.65 -7.99
CA ILE A 200 -1.64 2.29 -7.44
C ILE A 200 -0.55 2.21 -6.38
N ILE A 201 -0.82 1.47 -5.30
CA ILE A 201 0.19 0.94 -4.39
C ILE A 201 0.43 -0.53 -4.77
N ASN A 202 1.64 -0.83 -5.25
CA ASN A 202 2.05 -2.21 -5.52
C ASN A 202 2.49 -2.87 -4.21
N CYS A 203 1.69 -3.80 -3.69
CA CYS A 203 1.93 -4.54 -2.47
C CYS A 203 2.41 -5.96 -2.78
N MET A 204 3.26 -6.54 -1.89
CA MET A 204 3.98 -7.79 -2.16
C MET A 204 4.66 -7.81 -3.53
N GLY A 205 5.11 -6.67 -4.01
CA GLY A 205 5.61 -6.45 -5.36
C GLY A 205 7.14 -6.34 -5.47
N MET A 206 7.88 -6.76 -4.43
CA MET A 206 9.34 -6.63 -4.35
C MET A 206 10.11 -7.73 -5.08
N ALA A 207 9.44 -8.76 -5.60
CA ALA A 207 10.09 -9.78 -6.41
C ALA A 207 10.72 -9.15 -7.68
N PRO A 208 11.96 -9.50 -8.02
CA PRO A 208 12.66 -8.92 -9.19
C PRO A 208 11.85 -8.98 -10.47
N GLU A 209 11.16 -10.09 -10.69
CA GLU A 209 10.30 -10.29 -11.84
C GLU A 209 9.13 -9.30 -11.88
N SER A 210 8.64 -8.86 -10.71
CA SER A 210 7.53 -7.93 -10.65
C SER A 210 7.97 -6.48 -10.91
N TYR A 211 9.01 -5.98 -10.22
CA TYR A 211 9.35 -4.56 -10.29
C TYR A 211 9.99 -4.14 -11.62
N TRP A 212 10.57 -5.07 -12.39
CA TRP A 212 11.08 -4.74 -13.74
C TRP A 212 9.99 -4.56 -14.80
N HIS A 213 8.79 -5.07 -14.56
CA HIS A 213 7.71 -5.11 -15.55
C HIS A 213 6.54 -4.16 -15.30
N ARG A 214 6.75 -3.11 -14.50
CA ARG A 214 5.78 -2.05 -14.21
C ARG A 214 6.29 -0.71 -14.76
N PRO A 215 6.07 -0.39 -16.04
CA PRO A 215 6.64 0.78 -16.67
C PRO A 215 6.03 2.11 -16.25
N VAL A 216 4.80 2.13 -15.73
CA VAL A 216 4.02 3.34 -15.44
C VAL A 216 3.86 3.57 -13.94
N SER A 217 3.43 2.58 -13.18
CA SER A 217 3.12 2.76 -11.75
C SER A 217 4.29 3.34 -10.96
N ALA A 218 3.97 4.33 -10.12
CA ALA A 218 4.97 5.11 -9.41
C ALA A 218 5.28 4.57 -8.02
N VAL A 219 4.36 3.86 -7.37
CA VAL A 219 4.46 3.50 -5.95
C VAL A 219 4.63 2.00 -5.76
N THR A 220 5.55 1.60 -4.89
CA THR A 220 5.72 0.21 -4.45
C THR A 220 6.03 0.13 -2.97
N ARG A 221 5.43 -0.84 -2.28
CA ARG A 221 5.78 -1.18 -0.91
C ARG A 221 7.19 -1.79 -0.86
N THR A 222 7.93 -1.49 0.19
CA THR A 222 9.34 -1.86 0.35
C THR A 222 9.63 -2.68 1.61
N SER A 223 8.60 -3.12 2.31
CA SER A 223 8.70 -3.98 3.50
C SER A 223 7.58 -5.02 3.54
N ASP A 224 7.69 -5.97 4.45
CA ASP A 224 6.57 -6.73 4.97
C ASP A 224 5.59 -5.81 5.72
N ASP A 225 4.45 -6.35 6.17
CA ASP A 225 3.46 -5.55 6.89
C ASP A 225 3.99 -5.02 8.22
N PHE A 226 3.57 -3.79 8.55
CA PHE A 226 3.73 -3.25 9.88
C PHE A 226 2.98 -4.13 10.91
N LEU A 227 3.64 -4.45 12.03
CA LEU A 227 3.07 -5.28 13.08
C LEU A 227 2.76 -4.44 14.31
N PRO A 228 1.54 -3.85 14.41
CA PRO A 228 1.21 -2.87 15.45
C PRO A 228 1.25 -3.43 16.88
N HIS A 229 1.09 -4.73 17.03
CA HIS A 229 1.08 -5.42 18.32
C HIS A 229 2.46 -5.94 18.74
N ASP A 230 3.48 -5.80 17.90
CA ASP A 230 4.85 -6.23 18.18
C ASP A 230 5.83 -5.06 18.13
N PRO A 231 6.07 -4.38 19.27
CA PRO A 231 7.05 -3.29 19.33
C PRO A 231 8.49 -3.73 18.97
N ALA A 232 8.81 -5.01 19.07
CA ALA A 232 10.13 -5.53 18.72
C ALA A 232 10.36 -5.56 17.21
N SER A 233 9.29 -5.54 16.40
CA SER A 233 9.37 -5.51 14.94
C SER A 233 9.89 -4.17 14.38
N LEU A 234 10.03 -3.12 15.19
CA LEU A 234 10.45 -1.78 14.76
C LEU A 234 11.72 -1.84 13.91
N ALA A 235 12.78 -2.47 14.44
CA ALA A 235 14.07 -2.48 13.76
C ALA A 235 13.98 -3.20 12.41
N GLU A 236 13.38 -4.37 12.37
CA GLU A 236 13.20 -5.16 11.15
C GLU A 236 12.44 -4.36 10.09
N HIS A 237 11.29 -3.79 10.45
CA HIS A 237 10.45 -3.04 9.52
C HIS A 237 11.16 -1.79 8.96
N LEU A 238 11.87 -1.03 9.82
CA LEU A 238 12.62 0.14 9.37
C LEU A 238 13.81 -0.24 8.47
N LEU A 239 14.52 -1.31 8.82
CA LEU A 239 15.66 -1.80 8.03
C LEU A 239 15.19 -2.32 6.68
N GLN A 240 14.15 -3.14 6.61
CA GLN A 240 13.56 -3.60 5.35
C GLN A 240 13.26 -2.41 4.44
N ASN A 241 12.51 -1.42 4.92
CA ASN A 241 12.13 -0.26 4.15
C ASN A 241 13.35 0.50 3.60
N ALA A 242 14.29 0.86 4.46
CA ALA A 242 15.41 1.70 4.06
C ALA A 242 16.43 0.96 3.17
N TYR A 243 16.70 -0.32 3.43
CA TYR A 243 17.63 -1.08 2.60
C TYR A 243 17.01 -1.49 1.26
N CYS A 244 15.72 -1.84 1.22
CA CYS A 244 15.03 -2.05 -0.06
C CYS A 244 14.97 -0.76 -0.89
N SER A 245 14.89 0.39 -0.25
CA SER A 245 14.88 1.70 -0.93
C SER A 245 16.20 2.03 -1.64
N LEU A 246 17.32 1.37 -1.34
CA LEU A 246 18.57 1.51 -2.10
C LEU A 246 18.40 1.16 -3.58
N LEU A 247 17.60 0.18 -3.90
CA LEU A 247 17.28 -0.21 -5.27
C LEU A 247 15.91 0.32 -5.70
N MET A 248 14.89 0.09 -4.88
CA MET A 248 13.52 0.46 -5.21
C MET A 248 13.34 1.97 -5.33
N GLY A 249 14.03 2.75 -4.49
CA GLY A 249 13.99 4.22 -4.52
C GLY A 249 14.53 4.84 -5.82
N GLU A 250 15.37 4.12 -6.56
CA GLU A 250 15.81 4.53 -7.90
C GLU A 250 14.72 4.36 -8.96
N LEU A 251 13.76 3.47 -8.71
CA LEU A 251 12.73 3.08 -9.68
C LEU A 251 11.35 3.61 -9.32
N TYR A 252 11.03 3.72 -8.02
CA TYR A 252 9.70 3.99 -7.48
C TYR A 252 9.71 5.00 -6.34
N ARG A 253 8.56 5.57 -6.02
CA ARG A 253 8.25 6.16 -4.73
C ARG A 253 7.98 5.04 -3.74
N CYS A 254 8.76 5.00 -2.66
CA CYS A 254 8.72 3.90 -1.71
C CYS A 254 7.58 4.07 -0.71
N ASP A 255 6.65 3.14 -0.71
CA ASP A 255 5.65 3.03 0.36
C ASP A 255 6.28 2.29 1.54
N TRP A 256 6.43 3.00 2.67
CA TRP A 256 6.97 2.46 3.92
C TRP A 256 5.89 1.95 4.86
N ASP A 257 4.71 1.64 4.30
CA ASP A 257 3.55 1.11 4.99
C ASP A 257 2.88 2.05 5.99
N MET A 258 1.73 1.65 6.48
CA MET A 258 0.98 2.33 7.54
C MET A 258 1.67 2.21 8.91
N PHE A 259 1.14 2.94 9.90
CA PHE A 259 1.57 2.84 11.28
C PHE A 259 0.45 3.25 12.25
N TRP A 260 0.62 2.98 13.54
CA TRP A 260 -0.25 3.48 14.60
C TRP A 260 0.35 4.70 15.31
N SER A 261 -0.43 5.76 15.48
CA SER A 261 0.00 6.97 16.20
C SER A 261 0.08 6.79 17.72
N GLU A 262 -0.56 5.78 18.28
CA GLU A 262 -0.43 5.38 19.69
C GLU A 262 0.55 4.20 19.90
N HIS A 263 1.30 3.80 18.87
CA HIS A 263 2.36 2.80 19.02
C HIS A 263 3.47 3.30 19.97
N PRO A 264 4.13 2.44 20.78
CA PRO A 264 5.24 2.86 21.63
C PRO A 264 6.36 3.63 20.89
N HIS A 265 6.57 3.33 19.62
CA HIS A 265 7.54 3.98 18.73
C HIS A 265 6.90 4.88 17.67
N ALA A 266 5.69 5.39 17.92
CA ALA A 266 4.89 6.14 16.94
C ALA A 266 5.64 7.30 16.29
N ARG A 267 6.39 8.09 17.08
CA ARG A 267 7.17 9.22 16.55
C ARG A 267 8.28 8.79 15.61
N THR A 268 8.94 7.65 15.89
CA THR A 268 9.95 7.06 15.01
C THR A 268 9.29 6.58 13.71
N HIS A 269 8.18 5.87 13.81
CA HIS A 269 7.41 5.43 12.64
C HIS A 269 6.95 6.61 11.77
N ALA A 270 6.37 7.65 12.38
CA ALA A 270 5.93 8.86 11.69
C ALA A 270 7.08 9.58 10.97
N LEU A 271 8.20 9.81 11.69
CA LEU A 271 9.40 10.43 11.11
C LEU A 271 9.90 9.66 9.90
N MET A 272 10.01 8.34 10.02
CA MET A 272 10.53 7.51 8.95
C MET A 272 9.61 7.49 7.72
N ARG A 273 8.27 7.43 7.90
CA ARG A 273 7.33 7.55 6.77
C ARG A 273 7.42 8.91 6.09
N ALA A 274 7.61 10.00 6.83
CA ALA A 274 7.85 11.32 6.26
C ALA A 274 9.12 11.39 5.37
N LEU A 275 10.07 10.47 5.57
CA LEU A 275 11.31 10.38 4.79
C LEU A 275 11.26 9.33 3.67
N SER A 276 10.14 8.63 3.48
CA SER A 276 10.00 7.55 2.48
C SER A 276 9.97 8.05 1.03
N GLY A 277 9.56 9.30 0.81
CA GLY A 277 9.31 9.84 -0.54
C GLY A 277 8.06 9.28 -1.23
N GLY A 278 7.33 8.38 -0.57
CA GLY A 278 6.08 7.75 -1.00
C GLY A 278 4.88 8.20 -0.16
N PRO A 279 3.76 7.46 -0.19
CA PRO A 279 2.57 7.75 0.59
C PRO A 279 2.85 7.79 2.10
N VAL A 280 2.16 8.68 2.82
CA VAL A 280 2.23 8.79 4.28
C VAL A 280 0.82 8.61 4.84
N TYR A 281 0.62 7.58 5.64
CA TYR A 281 -0.70 7.23 6.15
C TYR A 281 -0.62 6.42 7.45
N CYS A 282 -1.66 6.55 8.26
CA CYS A 282 -1.82 5.74 9.47
C CYS A 282 -2.94 4.70 9.32
N SER A 283 -3.02 3.79 10.29
CA SER A 283 -4.05 2.75 10.36
C SER A 283 -4.60 2.63 11.78
N ASP A 284 -4.75 3.77 12.46
CA ASP A 284 -5.26 3.82 13.85
C ASP A 284 -6.70 3.32 13.95
N ALA A 285 -6.99 2.52 14.97
CA ALA A 285 -8.35 2.14 15.31
C ALA A 285 -9.18 3.35 15.81
N ALA A 286 -10.51 3.22 15.79
CA ALA A 286 -11.40 4.25 16.31
C ALA A 286 -11.09 4.57 17.79
N GLY A 287 -11.06 5.86 18.12
CA GLY A 287 -10.69 6.36 19.44
C GLY A 287 -9.19 6.45 19.72
N ARG A 288 -8.34 5.94 18.83
CA ARG A 288 -6.90 5.67 19.09
C ARG A 288 -5.92 6.58 18.37
N SER A 289 -6.36 7.63 17.69
CA SER A 289 -5.43 8.56 17.04
C SER A 289 -4.84 9.58 18.03
N ASP A 290 -3.53 9.77 17.95
CA ASP A 290 -2.79 10.83 18.64
C ASP A 290 -2.46 11.99 17.68
N PRO A 291 -3.18 13.13 17.77
CA PRO A 291 -2.91 14.29 16.92
C PRO A 291 -1.47 14.82 17.06
N SER A 292 -0.86 14.72 18.24
CA SER A 292 0.51 15.22 18.46
C SER A 292 1.57 14.48 17.64
N VAL A 293 1.25 13.29 17.15
CA VAL A 293 2.09 12.49 16.24
C VAL A 293 1.73 12.75 14.78
N LEU A 294 0.43 12.93 14.49
CA LEU A 294 -0.07 13.02 13.12
C LEU A 294 0.02 14.43 12.53
N GLU A 295 -0.30 15.48 13.32
CA GLU A 295 -0.25 16.88 12.86
C GLU A 295 1.10 17.30 12.26
N PRO A 296 2.26 16.91 12.84
CA PRO A 296 3.56 17.29 12.28
C PRO A 296 3.85 16.70 10.88
N LEU A 297 3.08 15.72 10.43
CA LEU A 297 3.23 15.11 9.10
C LEU A 297 2.60 15.96 7.99
N THR A 298 1.78 16.95 8.34
CA THR A 298 1.05 17.78 7.37
C THR A 298 1.39 19.25 7.53
N LEU A 299 1.37 19.97 6.43
CA LEU A 299 1.38 21.44 6.41
C LEU A 299 -0.01 21.98 6.78
N PRO A 300 -0.13 23.27 7.16
CA PRO A 300 -1.42 23.86 7.50
C PRO A 300 -2.47 23.78 6.39
N ASP A 301 -2.07 23.60 5.14
CA ASP A 301 -2.94 23.43 3.99
C ASP A 301 -3.30 21.96 3.69
N GLY A 302 -2.91 21.03 4.57
CA GLY A 302 -3.19 19.58 4.47
C GLY A 302 -2.26 18.81 3.53
N ARG A 303 -1.27 19.45 2.91
CA ARG A 303 -0.25 18.77 2.10
C ARG A 303 0.74 18.05 3.00
N VAL A 304 1.24 16.91 2.53
CA VAL A 304 2.38 16.21 3.12
C VAL A 304 3.65 16.63 2.37
N PRO A 305 4.68 17.16 3.04
CA PRO A 305 5.97 17.41 2.41
C PRO A 305 6.68 16.07 2.13
N HIS A 306 6.99 15.84 0.87
CA HIS A 306 7.73 14.65 0.46
C HIS A 306 9.18 15.02 0.11
N PRO A 307 10.18 14.22 0.53
CA PRO A 307 11.54 14.37 0.01
C PRO A 307 11.61 13.97 -1.47
N ASP A 308 12.69 14.39 -2.13
CA ASP A 308 12.90 14.12 -3.55
C ASP A 308 13.04 12.61 -3.83
N HIS A 309 13.67 11.89 -2.88
CA HIS A 309 13.91 10.43 -2.92
C HIS A 309 13.61 9.80 -1.57
N ALA A 310 13.46 8.48 -1.56
CA ALA A 310 13.38 7.73 -0.31
C ALA A 310 14.68 7.88 0.49
N ALA A 311 14.60 7.96 1.82
CA ALA A 311 15.78 7.91 2.66
C ALA A 311 16.43 6.52 2.58
N VAL A 312 17.75 6.52 2.51
CA VAL A 312 18.58 5.31 2.45
C VAL A 312 19.65 5.33 3.53
N PRO A 313 20.15 4.17 3.99
CA PRO A 313 21.26 4.14 4.94
C PRO A 313 22.49 4.86 4.41
N VAL A 314 23.15 5.66 5.24
CA VAL A 314 24.44 6.26 4.89
C VAL A 314 25.51 5.19 4.71
N ALA A 315 26.59 5.51 3.97
CA ALA A 315 27.60 4.53 3.57
C ALA A 315 28.17 3.72 4.76
N ASP A 316 28.40 4.38 5.88
CA ASP A 316 28.94 3.74 7.10
C ASP A 316 27.95 2.79 7.79
N ALA A 317 26.65 2.93 7.50
CA ALA A 317 25.60 2.07 8.04
C ALA A 317 25.37 0.79 7.20
N LEU A 318 25.90 0.72 5.97
CA LEU A 318 25.59 -0.36 5.03
C LEU A 318 26.13 -1.74 5.46
N LEU A 319 27.28 -1.77 6.16
CA LEU A 319 27.97 -3.01 6.52
C LEU A 319 27.95 -3.30 8.02
N ALA A 320 27.28 -2.46 8.81
CA ALA A 320 27.15 -2.64 10.26
C ALA A 320 25.72 -3.07 10.59
N ASP A 321 25.58 -3.99 11.53
CA ASP A 321 24.27 -4.31 12.09
C ASP A 321 23.88 -3.22 13.10
N PRO A 322 22.88 -2.36 12.77
CA PRO A 322 22.52 -1.25 13.64
C PRO A 322 21.82 -1.67 14.93
N THR A 323 21.34 -2.92 15.02
CA THR A 323 20.69 -3.45 16.23
C THR A 323 21.70 -3.84 17.30
N SER A 324 22.96 -4.03 16.93
CA SER A 324 24.07 -4.37 17.84
C SER A 324 25.17 -3.29 17.90
N ALA A 325 25.13 -2.29 17.02
CA ALA A 325 26.13 -1.23 16.94
C ALA A 325 26.12 -0.30 18.15
N ASP A 326 27.25 0.36 18.43
CA ASP A 326 27.36 1.37 19.50
C ASP A 326 26.90 2.77 19.07
N ARG A 327 26.64 2.97 17.78
CA ARG A 327 26.18 4.25 17.23
C ARG A 327 24.76 4.14 16.67
N ALA A 328 24.04 5.25 16.72
CA ALA A 328 22.70 5.34 16.15
C ALA A 328 22.75 5.09 14.63
N TRP A 329 21.78 4.36 14.13
CA TRP A 329 21.60 4.15 12.69
C TRP A 329 21.19 5.46 12.01
N CYS A 330 21.82 5.77 10.90
CA CYS A 330 21.56 6.99 10.14
C CYS A 330 21.05 6.68 8.74
N VAL A 331 19.97 7.35 8.36
CA VAL A 331 19.47 7.39 6.98
C VAL A 331 19.50 8.82 6.46
N ALA A 332 19.70 8.97 5.15
CA ALA A 332 19.81 10.25 4.48
C ALA A 332 18.91 10.34 3.27
N THR A 333 18.36 11.54 3.02
CA THR A 333 17.65 11.88 1.79
C THR A 333 17.85 13.37 1.46
N ARG A 334 17.16 13.83 0.40
CA ARG A 334 17.18 15.24 -0.03
C ARG A 334 15.75 15.77 -0.19
N SER A 335 15.60 17.06 0.04
CA SER A 335 14.39 17.80 -0.28
C SER A 335 14.78 19.17 -0.82
N GLY A 336 14.62 19.38 -2.12
CA GLY A 336 15.14 20.55 -2.82
C GLY A 336 16.65 20.70 -2.61
N GLY A 337 17.08 21.82 -2.04
CA GLY A 337 18.50 22.08 -1.73
C GLY A 337 18.98 21.55 -0.36
N TRP A 338 18.13 20.86 0.40
CA TRP A 338 18.44 20.41 1.76
C TRP A 338 18.83 18.94 1.80
N HIS A 339 19.81 18.61 2.62
CA HIS A 339 20.12 17.24 3.03
C HIS A 339 19.42 16.97 4.35
N LEU A 340 18.64 15.91 4.42
CA LEU A 340 17.91 15.48 5.60
C LEU A 340 18.56 14.21 6.14
N LEU A 341 18.87 14.21 7.43
CA LEU A 341 19.44 13.07 8.14
C LEU A 341 18.51 12.69 9.28
N ALA A 342 18.22 11.41 9.42
CA ALA A 342 17.53 10.89 10.58
C ALA A 342 18.38 9.84 11.29
N PHE A 343 18.48 9.99 12.61
CA PHE A 343 19.22 9.09 13.48
C PHE A 343 18.23 8.31 14.35
N VAL A 344 18.32 6.99 14.33
CA VAL A 344 17.44 6.10 15.08
C VAL A 344 18.29 5.15 15.92
N GLY A 345 18.00 5.10 17.22
CA GLY A 345 18.58 4.11 18.13
C GLY A 345 17.86 2.77 17.96
N LEU A 346 18.55 1.77 17.43
CA LEU A 346 17.99 0.43 17.19
C LEU A 346 18.60 -0.65 18.10
N ASN A 347 19.60 -0.31 18.92
CA ASN A 347 20.15 -1.25 19.88
C ASN A 347 19.33 -1.18 21.19
N PRO A 348 18.59 -2.24 21.58
CA PRO A 348 17.77 -2.22 22.77
C PRO A 348 18.57 -2.28 24.09
N ASP A 349 19.83 -2.73 24.01
CA ASP A 349 20.64 -3.04 25.20
C ASP A 349 21.48 -1.86 25.71
N ARG A 350 21.65 -0.82 24.87
CA ARG A 350 22.49 0.33 25.23
C ARG A 350 22.13 1.61 24.50
N ALA A 351 22.46 2.75 25.11
CA ALA A 351 22.40 4.05 24.45
C ALA A 351 23.41 4.10 23.27
N GLN A 352 22.99 4.70 22.17
CA GLN A 352 23.80 4.83 20.96
C GLN A 352 24.17 6.30 20.72
N ASP A 353 25.42 6.54 20.35
CA ASP A 353 25.93 7.87 20.07
C ASP A 353 25.58 8.33 18.66
N ILE A 354 25.32 9.63 18.52
CA ILE A 354 25.19 10.29 17.21
C ILE A 354 26.54 10.91 16.84
N ARG A 355 27.08 10.54 15.67
CA ARG A 355 28.34 11.07 15.15
C ARG A 355 28.10 11.79 13.82
N LEU A 356 28.04 13.13 13.88
CA LEU A 356 27.81 13.95 12.69
C LEU A 356 28.96 13.96 11.68
N ARG A 357 30.12 13.40 12.02
CA ARG A 357 31.28 13.31 11.10
C ARG A 357 31.10 12.25 10.02
N ASP A 358 30.16 11.34 10.23
CA ASP A 358 29.95 10.15 9.43
C ASP A 358 28.68 10.27 8.55
N ALA A 359 28.09 11.46 8.47
CA ALA A 359 26.85 11.75 7.75
C ALA A 359 27.05 12.51 6.43
#